data_6373447065fad72c774bb0b3d9470a69
#
_entry.id   6373447065fad72c774bb0b3d9470a69
#
_cell.length_a   1.000
_cell.length_b   1.000
_cell.length_c   1.000
_cell.angle_alpha   90.00
_cell.angle_beta   90.00
_cell.angle_gamma   90.00
#
_symmetry.space_group_name_H-M   'P 1'
#
loop_
_entity.id
_entity.type
_entity.pdbx_description
1 polymer ?
#
loop_
_entity_poly.entity_id
_entity_poly.type
_entity_poly.pdbx_seq_one_letter_code
_entity_poly.pdbx_strand_id
1 'polypeptide(L)'
;MSADRRKQIVEAAAKCFALMGYKATTMEHVAKIAGVGKGTIYTFFAQKEELFDEIMRNFIQEMRGLAEQVLDDDKPLFDNMHPLLFELLDFRRQHELTIRLSHEVKEIGTPKAIEGMRQVERAILEFVRRKVQDSLDKGEIKPCDPEITAFVILKLYVAFVHDWDKRGTQPLSNRNIAELFQTYLVEGLAVKDAAVFLEVK
;
A
#
# COMPACT_ATOMS: atom_id res chain seq x y z
N MET A 1 -15.60 -26.33 -11.44
CA MET A 1 -15.53 -25.95 -12.90
C MET A 1 -15.75 -24.47 -13.18
N SER A 2 -16.81 -23.82 -12.70
CA SER A 2 -17.02 -22.37 -12.95
C SER A 2 -16.04 -21.49 -12.13
N ALA A 3 -15.88 -21.77 -10.85
CA ALA A 3 -14.97 -21.05 -9.96
C ALA A 3 -13.50 -21.17 -10.40
N ASP A 4 -13.06 -22.36 -10.81
CA ASP A 4 -11.70 -22.59 -11.29
C ASP A 4 -11.42 -21.78 -12.57
N ARG A 5 -12.41 -21.69 -13.46
CA ARG A 5 -12.29 -20.93 -14.71
C ARG A 5 -12.20 -19.44 -14.44
N ARG A 6 -12.98 -18.93 -13.48
CA ARG A 6 -12.91 -17.53 -13.05
C ARG A 6 -11.54 -17.20 -12.46
N LYS A 7 -11.02 -18.04 -11.58
CA LYS A 7 -9.68 -17.90 -11.00
C LYS A 7 -8.59 -17.89 -12.08
N GLN A 8 -8.66 -18.83 -13.04
CA GLN A 8 -7.74 -18.88 -14.19
C GLN A 8 -7.74 -17.59 -15.02
N ILE A 9 -8.91 -16.98 -15.25
CA ILE A 9 -9.02 -15.69 -15.95
C ILE A 9 -8.40 -14.56 -15.13
N VAL A 10 -8.64 -14.49 -13.83
CA VAL A 10 -8.08 -13.48 -12.94
C VAL A 10 -6.55 -13.57 -12.88
N GLU A 11 -5.99 -14.77 -12.74
CA GLU A 11 -4.54 -15.01 -12.76
C GLU A 11 -3.90 -14.61 -14.09
N ALA A 12 -4.54 -14.95 -15.22
CA ALA A 12 -4.07 -14.54 -16.54
C ALA A 12 -4.11 -13.02 -16.72
N ALA A 13 -5.16 -12.37 -16.22
CA ALA A 13 -5.28 -10.92 -16.26
C ALA A 13 -4.25 -10.21 -15.37
N ALA A 14 -3.98 -10.72 -14.17
CA ALA A 14 -2.92 -10.20 -13.30
C ALA A 14 -1.57 -10.22 -14.03
N LYS A 15 -1.23 -11.31 -14.72
CA LYS A 15 -0.03 -11.40 -15.57
C LYS A 15 -0.03 -10.37 -16.70
N CYS A 16 -1.17 -10.19 -17.40
CA CYS A 16 -1.29 -9.21 -18.47
C CYS A 16 -1.04 -7.79 -17.95
N PHE A 17 -1.69 -7.41 -16.85
CA PHE A 17 -1.53 -6.08 -16.26
C PHE A 17 -0.12 -5.85 -15.71
N ALA A 18 0.51 -6.88 -15.12
CA ALA A 18 1.89 -6.79 -14.65
C ALA A 18 2.90 -6.59 -15.81
N LEU A 19 2.69 -7.27 -16.93
CA LEU A 19 3.59 -7.18 -18.09
C LEU A 19 3.37 -5.91 -18.92
N MET A 20 2.12 -5.57 -19.22
CA MET A 20 1.77 -4.54 -20.21
C MET A 20 1.19 -3.27 -19.61
N GLY A 21 0.80 -3.27 -18.34
CA GLY A 21 0.06 -2.20 -17.70
C GLY A 21 -1.45 -2.26 -18.00
N TYR A 22 -2.21 -1.38 -17.38
CA TYR A 22 -3.66 -1.32 -17.56
C TYR A 22 -4.04 -0.86 -18.98
N LYS A 23 -3.38 0.19 -19.49
CA LYS A 23 -3.74 0.81 -20.78
C LYS A 23 -3.58 -0.14 -21.96
N ALA A 24 -2.46 -0.88 -22.01
CA ALA A 24 -2.15 -1.77 -23.12
C ALA A 24 -2.83 -3.15 -23.04
N THR A 25 -3.33 -3.55 -21.87
CA THR A 25 -4.04 -4.83 -21.71
C THR A 25 -5.43 -4.78 -22.33
N THR A 26 -5.78 -5.82 -23.10
CA THR A 26 -7.12 -6.02 -23.68
C THR A 26 -7.73 -7.34 -23.20
N MET A 27 -9.07 -7.46 -23.29
CA MET A 27 -9.77 -8.70 -22.94
C MET A 27 -9.34 -9.87 -23.83
N GLU A 28 -8.95 -9.61 -25.08
CA GLU A 28 -8.40 -10.59 -26.01
C GLU A 28 -7.04 -11.13 -25.55
N HIS A 29 -6.16 -10.24 -25.06
CA HIS A 29 -4.87 -10.65 -24.49
C HIS A 29 -5.08 -11.59 -23.29
N VAL A 30 -6.00 -11.21 -22.41
CA VAL A 30 -6.32 -12.03 -21.23
C VAL A 30 -6.91 -13.38 -21.65
N ALA A 31 -7.86 -13.40 -22.56
CA ALA A 31 -8.47 -14.65 -23.06
C ALA A 31 -7.41 -15.61 -23.64
N LYS A 32 -6.46 -15.08 -24.43
CA LYS A 32 -5.35 -15.84 -25.00
C LYS A 32 -4.45 -16.46 -23.92
N ILE A 33 -4.05 -15.67 -22.91
CA ILE A 33 -3.18 -16.16 -21.81
C ILE A 33 -3.95 -17.14 -20.92
N ALA A 34 -5.24 -16.90 -20.66
CA ALA A 34 -6.10 -17.81 -19.91
C ALA A 34 -6.45 -19.10 -20.67
N GLY A 35 -6.13 -19.21 -21.97
CA GLY A 35 -6.51 -20.36 -22.77
C GLY A 35 -8.03 -20.53 -22.91
N VAL A 36 -8.79 -19.44 -22.94
CA VAL A 36 -10.26 -19.45 -23.07
C VAL A 36 -10.71 -18.70 -24.30
N GLY A 37 -11.90 -19.07 -24.82
CA GLY A 37 -12.51 -18.33 -25.92
C GLY A 37 -12.91 -16.90 -25.51
N LYS A 38 -12.90 -15.95 -26.48
CA LYS A 38 -13.33 -14.58 -26.27
C LYS A 38 -14.73 -14.47 -25.63
N GLY A 39 -15.69 -15.28 -26.11
CA GLY A 39 -17.03 -15.32 -25.51
C GLY A 39 -17.03 -15.78 -24.05
N THR A 40 -16.16 -16.72 -23.70
CA THR A 40 -16.07 -17.24 -22.33
C THR A 40 -15.62 -16.17 -21.33
N ILE A 41 -14.66 -15.30 -21.67
CA ILE A 41 -14.21 -14.26 -20.73
C ILE A 41 -15.34 -13.28 -20.41
N TYR A 42 -16.15 -12.92 -21.41
CA TYR A 42 -17.27 -12.00 -21.24
C TYR A 42 -18.46 -12.58 -20.44
N THR A 43 -18.51 -13.91 -20.23
CA THR A 43 -19.49 -14.51 -19.30
C THR A 43 -19.12 -14.31 -17.82
N PHE A 44 -17.86 -14.00 -17.53
CA PHE A 44 -17.37 -13.77 -16.17
C PHE A 44 -17.13 -12.29 -15.85
N PHE A 45 -16.69 -11.51 -16.84
CA PHE A 45 -16.34 -10.10 -16.70
C PHE A 45 -16.83 -9.32 -17.90
N ALA A 46 -17.75 -8.40 -17.71
CA ALA A 46 -18.33 -7.61 -18.78
C ALA A 46 -17.30 -6.65 -19.41
N GLN A 47 -16.34 -6.18 -18.62
CA GLN A 47 -15.34 -5.22 -19.06
C GLN A 47 -14.01 -5.38 -18.30
N LYS A 48 -12.95 -4.80 -18.87
CA LYS A 48 -11.59 -4.84 -18.33
C LYS A 48 -11.48 -4.21 -16.93
N GLU A 49 -12.28 -3.21 -16.70
CA GLU A 49 -12.36 -2.48 -15.43
C GLU A 49 -12.74 -3.39 -14.25
N GLU A 50 -13.75 -4.23 -14.43
CA GLU A 50 -14.21 -5.18 -13.40
C GLU A 50 -13.11 -6.19 -13.04
N LEU A 51 -12.42 -6.68 -14.07
CA LEU A 51 -11.32 -7.61 -13.90
C LEU A 51 -10.14 -6.96 -13.18
N PHE A 52 -9.81 -5.72 -13.52
CA PHE A 52 -8.77 -4.94 -12.85
C PHE A 52 -9.13 -4.68 -11.38
N ASP A 53 -10.37 -4.27 -11.10
CA ASP A 53 -10.83 -4.00 -9.73
C ASP A 53 -10.78 -5.26 -8.85
N GLU A 54 -11.05 -6.43 -9.41
CA GLU A 54 -10.90 -7.69 -8.67
C GLU A 54 -9.44 -7.99 -8.34
N ILE A 55 -8.54 -7.80 -9.30
CA ILE A 55 -7.10 -8.01 -9.08
C ILE A 55 -6.58 -7.05 -8.02
N MET A 56 -6.99 -5.78 -8.05
CA MET A 56 -6.61 -4.82 -7.01
C MET A 56 -7.16 -5.19 -5.64
N ARG A 57 -8.40 -5.71 -5.55
CA ARG A 57 -8.94 -6.23 -4.28
C ARG A 57 -8.14 -7.41 -3.75
N ASN A 58 -7.78 -8.37 -4.60
CA ASN A 58 -6.97 -9.52 -4.21
C ASN A 58 -5.59 -9.08 -3.71
N PHE A 59 -4.93 -8.17 -4.41
CA PHE A 59 -3.66 -7.58 -3.99
C PHE A 59 -3.75 -6.91 -2.60
N ILE A 60 -4.79 -6.11 -2.37
CA ILE A 60 -5.03 -5.46 -1.07
C ILE A 60 -5.29 -6.50 0.03
N GLN A 61 -5.99 -7.60 -0.27
CA GLN A 61 -6.23 -8.68 0.69
C GLN A 61 -4.94 -9.43 1.05
N GLU A 62 -4.08 -9.72 0.07
CA GLU A 62 -2.76 -10.31 0.31
C GLU A 62 -1.89 -9.41 1.20
N MET A 63 -1.88 -8.11 0.88
CA MET A 63 -1.16 -7.11 1.67
C MET A 63 -1.69 -7.02 3.11
N ARG A 64 -3.01 -7.11 3.33
CA ARG A 64 -3.59 -7.16 4.67
C ARG A 64 -3.21 -8.43 5.44
N GLY A 65 -3.26 -9.57 4.77
CA GLY A 65 -2.84 -10.83 5.38
C GLY A 65 -1.37 -10.81 5.81
N LEU A 66 -0.49 -10.20 5.01
CA LEU A 66 0.91 -9.98 5.38
C LEU A 66 1.02 -9.05 6.60
N ALA A 67 0.26 -7.95 6.62
CA ALA A 67 0.25 -7.02 7.75
C ALA A 67 -0.16 -7.69 9.07
N GLU A 68 -1.16 -8.55 9.03
CA GLU A 68 -1.64 -9.30 10.21
C GLU A 68 -0.60 -10.32 10.70
N GLN A 69 0.23 -10.88 9.83
CA GLN A 69 1.29 -11.82 10.21
C GLN A 69 2.51 -11.14 10.86
N VAL A 70 2.76 -9.89 10.51
CA VAL A 70 3.91 -9.11 11.02
C VAL A 70 3.62 -8.50 12.38
N LEU A 71 2.34 -8.22 12.67
CA LEU A 71 1.94 -7.60 13.92
C LEU A 71 2.10 -8.55 15.10
N ASP A 72 2.62 -8.02 16.18
CA ASP A 72 2.72 -8.63 17.50
C ASP A 72 1.80 -7.85 18.44
N ASP A 73 0.65 -8.43 18.79
CA ASP A 73 -0.36 -7.75 19.61
C ASP A 73 0.11 -7.47 21.05
N ASP A 74 1.22 -8.09 21.49
CA ASP A 74 1.83 -7.84 22.80
C ASP A 74 2.79 -6.65 22.79
N LYS A 75 3.08 -6.07 21.60
CA LYS A 75 3.98 -4.91 21.46
C LYS A 75 3.23 -3.59 21.33
N PRO A 76 3.80 -2.50 21.87
CA PRO A 76 3.28 -1.15 21.64
C PRO A 76 3.19 -0.80 20.16
N LEU A 77 2.27 0.13 19.83
CA LEU A 77 2.01 0.58 18.46
C LEU A 77 3.30 0.89 17.68
N PHE A 78 4.19 1.69 18.27
CA PHE A 78 5.37 2.17 17.54
C PHE A 78 6.43 1.09 17.31
N ASP A 79 6.50 0.07 18.18
CA ASP A 79 7.38 -1.08 17.99
C ASP A 79 6.91 -1.96 16.83
N ASN A 80 5.60 -1.98 16.58
CA ASN A 80 4.99 -2.67 15.46
C ASN A 80 5.05 -1.87 14.14
N MET A 81 5.06 -0.52 14.22
CA MET A 81 4.90 0.32 13.03
C MET A 81 6.06 0.18 12.04
N HIS A 82 7.31 0.13 12.51
CA HIS A 82 8.44 0.02 11.61
C HIS A 82 8.44 -1.31 10.84
N PRO A 83 8.38 -2.50 11.48
CA PRO A 83 8.32 -3.76 10.74
C PRO A 83 7.09 -3.85 9.84
N LEU A 84 5.93 -3.40 10.30
CA LEU A 84 4.70 -3.40 9.51
C LEU A 84 4.83 -2.57 8.22
N LEU A 85 5.23 -1.32 8.33
CA LEU A 85 5.34 -0.43 7.16
C LEU A 85 6.49 -0.86 6.25
N PHE A 86 7.57 -1.41 6.80
CA PHE A 86 8.65 -1.98 6.01
C PHE A 86 8.13 -3.11 5.13
N GLU A 87 7.46 -4.11 5.70
CA GLU A 87 6.93 -5.26 4.97
C GLU A 87 5.85 -4.84 3.94
N LEU A 88 4.93 -3.95 4.30
CA LEU A 88 3.90 -3.47 3.38
C LEU A 88 4.47 -2.72 2.17
N LEU A 89 5.45 -1.85 2.40
CA LEU A 89 6.05 -1.08 1.32
C LEU A 89 7.01 -1.94 0.49
N ASP A 90 7.71 -2.89 1.10
CA ASP A 90 8.57 -3.81 0.39
C ASP A 90 7.75 -4.77 -0.48
N PHE A 91 6.68 -5.35 0.05
CA PHE A 91 5.70 -6.13 -0.71
C PHE A 91 5.18 -5.35 -1.93
N ARG A 92 4.71 -4.11 -1.71
CA ARG A 92 4.26 -3.24 -2.79
C ARG A 92 5.37 -2.98 -3.82
N ARG A 93 6.60 -2.75 -3.37
CA ARG A 93 7.74 -2.43 -4.24
C ARG A 93 8.19 -3.63 -5.07
N GLN A 94 8.08 -4.84 -4.54
CA GLN A 94 8.50 -6.06 -5.24
C GLN A 94 7.39 -6.65 -6.13
N HIS A 95 6.14 -6.24 -5.93
CA HIS A 95 5.02 -6.78 -6.70
C HIS A 95 5.00 -6.21 -8.12
N GLU A 96 5.18 -7.05 -9.13
CA GLU A 96 5.29 -6.66 -10.55
C GLU A 96 4.15 -5.76 -11.03
N LEU A 97 2.91 -6.05 -10.61
CA LEU A 97 1.74 -5.24 -10.94
C LEU A 97 1.89 -3.79 -10.45
N THR A 98 2.28 -3.59 -9.19
CA THR A 98 2.40 -2.24 -8.61
C THR A 98 3.60 -1.48 -9.18
N ILE A 99 4.68 -2.17 -9.54
CA ILE A 99 5.80 -1.58 -10.27
C ILE A 99 5.29 -1.05 -11.61
N ARG A 100 4.62 -1.91 -12.38
CA ARG A 100 4.12 -1.55 -13.70
C ARG A 100 3.10 -0.42 -13.66
N LEU A 101 2.14 -0.48 -12.73
CA LEU A 101 1.15 0.59 -12.54
C LEU A 101 1.80 1.92 -12.11
N SER A 102 2.82 1.88 -11.26
CA SER A 102 3.56 3.08 -10.86
C SER A 102 4.25 3.75 -12.05
N HIS A 103 4.85 2.97 -12.95
CA HIS A 103 5.42 3.49 -14.20
C HIS A 103 4.33 4.09 -15.10
N GLU A 104 3.20 3.38 -15.28
CA GLU A 104 2.09 3.86 -16.11
C GLU A 104 1.49 5.16 -15.58
N VAL A 105 1.35 5.30 -14.25
CA VAL A 105 0.90 6.54 -13.61
C VAL A 105 1.86 7.68 -13.89
N LYS A 106 3.18 7.44 -13.75
CA LYS A 106 4.21 8.45 -13.94
C LYS A 106 4.36 8.90 -15.39
N GLU A 107 4.32 7.94 -16.33
CA GLU A 107 4.64 8.21 -17.74
C GLU A 107 3.42 8.59 -18.56
N ILE A 108 2.24 8.05 -18.23
CA ILE A 108 1.02 8.16 -19.05
C ILE A 108 -0.10 8.88 -18.30
N GLY A 109 -0.20 8.68 -16.98
CA GLY A 109 -1.27 9.24 -16.17
C GLY A 109 -2.64 8.57 -16.41
N THR A 110 -2.68 7.26 -16.70
CA THR A 110 -3.94 6.52 -16.94
C THR A 110 -4.86 6.62 -15.72
N PRO A 111 -6.10 7.15 -15.83
CA PRO A 111 -6.97 7.36 -14.66
C PRO A 111 -7.23 6.09 -13.85
N LYS A 112 -7.42 4.94 -14.50
CA LYS A 112 -7.66 3.67 -13.80
C LYS A 112 -6.43 3.16 -13.05
N ALA A 113 -5.22 3.37 -13.60
CA ALA A 113 -3.97 3.05 -12.90
C ALA A 113 -3.77 3.95 -11.67
N ILE A 114 -4.06 5.26 -11.81
CA ILE A 114 -4.04 6.22 -10.69
C ILE A 114 -5.01 5.77 -9.59
N GLU A 115 -6.25 5.42 -9.97
CA GLU A 115 -7.26 4.94 -9.02
C GLU A 115 -6.82 3.67 -8.31
N GLY A 116 -6.27 2.68 -9.03
CA GLY A 116 -5.73 1.45 -8.43
C GLY A 116 -4.63 1.74 -7.39
N MET A 117 -3.69 2.63 -7.70
CA MET A 117 -2.63 3.02 -6.76
C MET A 117 -3.17 3.78 -5.54
N ARG A 118 -4.20 4.62 -5.72
CA ARG A 118 -4.89 5.29 -4.61
C ARG A 118 -5.65 4.30 -3.72
N GLN A 119 -6.22 3.24 -4.28
CA GLN A 119 -6.87 2.18 -3.49
C GLN A 119 -5.87 1.48 -2.56
N VAL A 120 -4.66 1.19 -3.04
CA VAL A 120 -3.58 0.63 -2.21
C VAL A 120 -3.20 1.59 -1.07
N GLU A 121 -2.96 2.86 -1.39
CA GLU A 121 -2.62 3.87 -0.37
C GLU A 121 -3.72 4.01 0.69
N ARG A 122 -4.99 4.10 0.28
CA ARG A 122 -6.14 4.15 1.19
C ARG A 122 -6.22 2.90 2.09
N ALA A 123 -5.94 1.71 1.55
CA ALA A 123 -5.95 0.48 2.33
C ALA A 123 -4.87 0.47 3.42
N ILE A 124 -3.67 0.97 3.12
CA ILE A 124 -2.59 1.12 4.11
C ILE A 124 -2.99 2.15 5.18
N LEU A 125 -3.46 3.32 4.76
CA LEU A 125 -3.89 4.38 5.69
C LEU A 125 -4.98 3.91 6.64
N GLU A 126 -6.00 3.23 6.13
CA GLU A 126 -7.10 2.70 6.95
C GLU A 126 -6.63 1.62 7.92
N PHE A 127 -5.67 0.79 7.51
CA PHE A 127 -5.08 -0.20 8.40
C PHE A 127 -4.30 0.47 9.55
N VAL A 128 -3.43 1.42 9.23
CA VAL A 128 -2.65 2.17 10.24
C VAL A 128 -3.57 2.99 11.15
N ARG A 129 -4.60 3.65 10.60
CA ARG A 129 -5.59 4.41 11.37
C ARG A 129 -6.27 3.55 12.44
N ARG A 130 -6.68 2.32 12.07
CA ARG A 130 -7.27 1.39 13.04
C ARG A 130 -6.31 1.03 14.16
N LYS A 131 -5.04 0.76 13.85
CA LYS A 131 -4.03 0.45 14.87
C LYS A 131 -3.73 1.64 15.79
N VAL A 132 -3.74 2.87 15.26
CA VAL A 132 -3.66 4.10 16.08
C VAL A 132 -4.87 4.23 16.98
N GLN A 133 -6.10 3.98 16.48
CA GLN A 133 -7.32 4.02 17.29
C GLN A 133 -7.30 2.96 18.40
N ASP A 134 -6.93 1.71 18.08
CA ASP A 134 -6.84 0.63 19.06
C ASP A 134 -5.87 1.00 20.21
N SER A 135 -4.75 1.65 19.89
CA SER A 135 -3.76 2.09 20.90
C SER A 135 -4.23 3.31 21.71
N LEU A 136 -5.04 4.20 21.12
CA LEU A 136 -5.73 5.26 21.86
C LEU A 136 -6.71 4.69 22.87
N ASP A 137 -7.51 3.71 22.45
CA ASP A 137 -8.54 3.07 23.28
C ASP A 137 -7.90 2.30 24.46
N LYS A 138 -6.69 1.75 24.25
CA LYS A 138 -5.89 1.12 25.30
C LYS A 138 -5.12 2.12 26.19
N GLY A 139 -5.07 3.40 25.83
CA GLY A 139 -4.29 4.42 26.54
C GLY A 139 -2.77 4.30 26.38
N GLU A 140 -2.30 3.62 25.32
CA GLU A 140 -0.88 3.39 25.04
C GLU A 140 -0.19 4.62 24.42
N ILE A 141 -0.96 5.53 23.83
CA ILE A 141 -0.48 6.74 23.18
C ILE A 141 -1.25 7.98 23.65
N LYS A 142 -0.65 9.15 23.48
CA LYS A 142 -1.27 10.44 23.81
C LYS A 142 -2.51 10.68 22.93
N PRO A 143 -3.51 11.44 23.45
CA PRO A 143 -4.67 11.84 22.64
C PRO A 143 -4.22 12.51 21.34
N CYS A 144 -4.69 11.99 20.22
CA CYS A 144 -4.40 12.48 18.87
C CYS A 144 -5.55 12.15 17.92
N ASP A 145 -5.58 12.77 16.74
CA ASP A 145 -6.48 12.40 15.67
C ASP A 145 -5.92 11.17 14.94
N PRO A 146 -6.63 10.01 14.91
CA PRO A 146 -6.12 8.78 14.30
C PRO A 146 -5.90 8.87 12.80
N GLU A 147 -6.72 9.66 12.09
CA GLU A 147 -6.62 9.83 10.64
C GLU A 147 -5.39 10.66 10.28
N ILE A 148 -5.21 11.81 10.95
CA ILE A 148 -4.04 12.66 10.75
C ILE A 148 -2.77 11.92 11.16
N THR A 149 -2.79 11.22 12.29
CA THR A 149 -1.63 10.47 12.80
C THR A 149 -1.23 9.36 11.83
N ALA A 150 -2.19 8.59 11.31
CA ALA A 150 -1.91 7.56 10.32
C ALA A 150 -1.32 8.13 9.03
N PHE A 151 -1.84 9.27 8.57
CA PHE A 151 -1.30 9.97 7.41
C PHE A 151 0.14 10.42 7.64
N VAL A 152 0.44 11.05 8.78
CA VAL A 152 1.80 11.49 9.13
C VAL A 152 2.75 10.30 9.20
N ILE A 153 2.37 9.21 9.87
CA ILE A 153 3.15 7.98 9.98
C ILE A 153 3.51 7.46 8.58
N LEU A 154 2.52 7.29 7.70
CA LEU A 154 2.77 6.77 6.35
C LEU A 154 3.64 7.71 5.51
N LYS A 155 3.36 9.02 5.53
CA LYS A 155 4.13 9.99 4.72
C LYS A 155 5.58 10.12 5.21
N LEU A 156 5.80 10.12 6.51
CA LEU A 156 7.15 10.14 7.06
C LEU A 156 7.93 8.88 6.66
N TYR A 157 7.28 7.72 6.72
CA TYR A 157 7.91 6.47 6.31
C TYR A 157 8.25 6.44 4.82
N VAL A 158 7.32 6.88 3.97
CA VAL A 158 7.57 7.00 2.51
C VAL A 158 8.72 7.97 2.22
N ALA A 159 8.78 9.09 2.96
CA ALA A 159 9.87 10.06 2.82
C ALA A 159 11.25 9.44 3.12
N PHE A 160 11.36 8.62 4.17
CA PHE A 160 12.63 7.97 4.51
C PHE A 160 12.99 6.82 3.57
N VAL A 161 12.03 6.00 3.16
CA VAL A 161 12.29 4.78 2.37
C VAL A 161 12.39 5.08 0.87
N HIS A 162 11.64 6.06 0.37
CA HIS A 162 11.50 6.29 -1.06
C HIS A 162 12.04 7.62 -1.55
N ASP A 163 11.77 8.69 -0.82
CA ASP A 163 12.08 10.02 -1.34
C ASP A 163 13.50 10.44 -0.99
N TRP A 164 14.05 9.89 0.09
CA TRP A 164 15.44 10.12 0.48
C TRP A 164 16.41 9.61 -0.60
N ASP A 165 16.23 8.40 -1.10
CA ASP A 165 17.08 7.77 -2.13
C ASP A 165 17.08 8.55 -3.44
N LYS A 166 15.95 9.19 -3.80
CA LYS A 166 15.85 10.00 -5.03
C LYS A 166 16.71 11.26 -5.02
N ARG A 167 17.23 11.66 -3.86
CA ARG A 167 18.10 12.83 -3.71
C ARG A 167 19.56 12.54 -4.05
N GLY A 168 19.92 11.31 -4.44
CA GLY A 168 21.30 10.90 -4.72
C GLY A 168 22.16 10.72 -3.45
N THR A 169 21.54 10.60 -2.30
CA THR A 169 22.18 10.29 -1.02
C THR A 169 22.28 8.78 -0.82
N GLN A 170 23.11 8.33 0.12
CA GLN A 170 23.15 6.92 0.47
C GLN A 170 21.75 6.49 1.03
N PRO A 171 21.23 5.32 0.60
CA PRO A 171 20.02 4.75 1.16
C PRO A 171 20.10 4.61 2.68
N LEU A 172 19.02 4.95 3.37
CA LEU A 172 18.93 4.72 4.81
C LEU A 172 18.82 3.22 5.08
N SER A 173 19.59 2.73 6.04
CA SER A 173 19.42 1.35 6.53
C SER A 173 18.12 1.23 7.32
N ASN A 174 17.59 0.01 7.47
CA ASN A 174 16.41 -0.26 8.29
C ASN A 174 16.59 0.25 9.73
N ARG A 175 17.81 0.13 10.28
CA ARG A 175 18.14 0.66 11.60
C ARG A 175 18.04 2.19 11.64
N ASN A 176 18.58 2.90 10.66
CA ASN A 176 18.47 4.36 10.60
C ASN A 176 17.01 4.81 10.50
N ILE A 177 16.18 4.09 9.70
CA ILE A 177 14.76 4.39 9.57
C ILE A 177 14.05 4.21 10.90
N ALA A 178 14.31 3.11 11.63
CA ALA A 178 13.74 2.87 12.94
C ALA A 178 14.14 3.96 13.97
N GLU A 179 15.42 4.35 14.00
CA GLU A 179 15.94 5.42 14.87
C GLU A 179 15.30 6.79 14.54
N LEU A 180 15.12 7.11 13.26
CA LEU A 180 14.44 8.33 12.83
C LEU A 180 12.94 8.32 13.19
N PHE A 181 12.29 7.17 13.06
CA PHE A 181 10.91 7.00 13.49
C PHE A 181 10.75 7.22 15.00
N GLN A 182 11.66 6.63 15.80
CA GLN A 182 11.71 6.84 17.23
C GLN A 182 11.84 8.34 17.56
N THR A 183 12.81 9.00 16.94
CA THR A 183 13.11 10.41 17.19
C THR A 183 11.95 11.34 16.82
N TYR A 184 11.38 11.17 15.63
CA TYR A 184 10.41 12.13 15.09
C TYR A 184 8.96 11.87 15.50
N LEU A 185 8.59 10.61 15.77
CA LEU A 185 7.22 10.26 16.16
C LEU A 185 7.08 9.94 17.64
N VAL A 186 7.98 9.13 18.20
CA VAL A 186 7.82 8.66 19.59
C VAL A 186 8.29 9.72 20.58
N GLU A 187 9.50 10.24 20.39
CA GLU A 187 10.12 11.19 21.33
C GLU A 187 9.78 12.64 21.00
N GLY A 188 9.58 12.94 19.70
CA GLY A 188 9.45 14.30 19.19
C GLY A 188 10.77 15.04 19.17
N LEU A 189 10.77 16.28 18.65
CA LEU A 189 11.95 17.15 18.56
C LEU A 189 11.98 18.24 19.63
N ALA A 190 10.88 18.44 20.36
CA ALA A 190 10.82 19.47 21.39
C ALA A 190 11.48 18.98 22.68
N VAL A 191 12.38 19.79 23.25
CA VAL A 191 12.87 19.58 24.61
C VAL A 191 11.68 19.75 25.55
N LYS A 192 11.56 18.93 26.61
CA LYS A 192 10.39 18.86 27.51
C LYS A 192 9.99 20.21 28.12
N ASP A 193 10.85 21.21 28.11
CA ASP A 193 10.61 22.56 28.67
C ASP A 193 10.35 23.65 27.59
N ALA A 194 10.36 23.30 26.31
CA ALA A 194 10.00 24.22 25.24
C ALA A 194 8.49 24.19 24.98
N ALA A 195 7.70 24.43 25.99
CA ALA A 195 6.27 24.69 25.90
C ALA A 195 6.04 26.11 25.40
N VAL A 196 6.38 26.39 24.14
CA VAL A 196 5.86 27.58 23.44
C VAL A 196 6.03 27.37 21.95
N PHE A 197 5.00 26.91 21.30
CA PHE A 197 4.69 27.29 19.90
C PHE A 197 3.34 26.66 19.58
N LEU A 198 2.28 27.39 19.79
CA LEU A 198 1.06 27.34 18.97
C LEU A 198 -0.02 28.17 19.63
N GLU A 199 0.21 29.50 19.73
CA GLU A 199 -0.88 30.43 19.57
C GLU A 199 -0.96 30.77 18.09
N VAL A 200 -1.71 29.96 17.33
CA VAL A 200 -2.20 30.38 16.01
C VAL A 200 -3.53 31.08 16.27
N LYS A 201 -3.51 32.41 16.11
CA LYS A 201 -4.71 33.23 16.03
C LYS A 201 -5.53 32.89 14.79
#